data_617c5957a0bef669c0790dd87ce6e99d
#
_entry.id   617c5957a0bef669c0790dd87ce6e99d
#
_cell.length_a   1.000
_cell.length_b   1.000
_cell.length_c   1.000
_cell.angle_alpha   90.00
_cell.angle_beta   90.00
_cell.angle_gamma   90.00
#
_symmetry.space_group_name_H-M   'P 1'
#
loop_
_entity.id
_entity.type
_entity.pdbx_description
1 polymer ?
#
loop_
_entity_poly.entity_id
_entity_poly.type
_entity_poly.pdbx_seq_one_letter_code
_entity_poly.pdbx_strand_id
1 'polypeptide(L)'
;MRKIITDGTCDLCQTSQEDVQHALYLCPKLTELWQSVPLWNHSKLKQCANFLDLLKCIFADNRDPRLFSMVVWALWNRRNNIRLYKEAIALGQLLQQAQERLQEFSVQQPSTLPTRNNIAMSWQPPARSWYKVNFDGALFEKDQCARIGVVIRNDQGLVMASLSQRIPLPFTVIEVEALAARRAIEFAAEIGLDGVIMEGDSKVLINTLRSKRQSLAQFSHIVRDVQYMASQFFRDFNFSHVCRLGNKVAHSLARRANKSSQLVVWMEDVPPDVAFVLQADLGSLP
;
A
#
# COMPACT_ATOMS: atom_id res chain seq x y z
N MET A 1 7.29 21.12 -13.21
CA MET A 1 6.45 21.35 -14.42
C MET A 1 6.18 20.01 -15.08
N ARG A 2 4.92 19.54 -15.18
CA ARG A 2 4.57 18.39 -16.03
C ARG A 2 4.70 18.84 -17.48
N LYS A 3 5.62 18.25 -18.26
CA LYS A 3 5.68 18.46 -19.70
C LYS A 3 4.41 17.88 -20.32
N ILE A 4 3.51 18.72 -20.79
CA ILE A 4 2.39 18.32 -21.64
C ILE A 4 2.99 18.02 -23.01
N ILE A 5 2.96 16.73 -23.41
CA ILE A 5 3.41 16.30 -24.73
C ILE A 5 2.30 16.69 -25.71
N THR A 6 2.61 17.57 -26.65
CA THR A 6 1.67 18.03 -27.69
C THR A 6 1.58 17.07 -28.87
N ASP A 7 2.57 16.20 -29.04
CA ASP A 7 2.60 15.17 -30.09
C ASP A 7 2.29 13.81 -29.47
N GLY A 8 1.20 13.18 -29.90
CA GLY A 8 0.75 11.86 -29.48
C GLY A 8 1.43 10.69 -30.19
N THR A 9 2.49 10.93 -30.97
CA THR A 9 3.21 9.88 -31.70
C THR A 9 4.06 9.05 -30.74
N CYS A 10 4.07 7.74 -30.95
CA CYS A 10 4.83 6.80 -30.12
C CYS A 10 6.35 7.05 -30.21
N ASP A 11 6.98 7.33 -29.07
CA ASP A 11 8.43 7.61 -29.00
C ASP A 11 9.30 6.42 -29.45
N LEU A 12 8.76 5.20 -29.45
CA LEU A 12 9.50 3.99 -29.79
C LEU A 12 9.46 3.64 -31.26
N CYS A 13 8.29 3.64 -31.90
CA CYS A 13 8.14 3.29 -33.32
C CYS A 13 8.06 4.51 -34.25
N GLN A 14 7.66 5.66 -33.75
CA GLN A 14 7.47 6.91 -34.48
C GLN A 14 6.50 6.83 -35.67
N THR A 15 5.64 5.79 -35.70
CA THR A 15 4.73 5.54 -36.85
C THR A 15 3.26 5.58 -36.48
N SER A 16 2.92 5.46 -35.20
CA SER A 16 1.53 5.35 -34.76
C SER A 16 1.26 6.28 -33.59
N GLN A 17 0.01 6.69 -33.46
CA GLN A 17 -0.45 7.37 -32.25
C GLN A 17 -0.36 6.43 -31.06
N GLU A 18 0.01 6.97 -29.91
CA GLU A 18 0.26 6.21 -28.73
C GLU A 18 -0.92 6.27 -27.77
N ASP A 19 -1.51 5.11 -27.55
CA ASP A 19 -2.40 4.84 -26.42
C ASP A 19 -1.75 3.83 -25.45
N VAL A 20 -2.46 3.47 -24.39
CA VAL A 20 -1.97 2.54 -23.39
C VAL A 20 -1.65 1.16 -24.00
N GLN A 21 -2.46 0.70 -24.95
CA GLN A 21 -2.29 -0.59 -25.60
C GLN A 21 -1.05 -0.56 -26.51
N HIS A 22 -0.91 0.46 -27.32
CA HIS A 22 0.25 0.63 -28.18
C HIS A 22 1.54 0.75 -27.37
N ALA A 23 1.53 1.56 -26.33
CA ALA A 23 2.70 1.79 -25.48
C ALA A 23 3.22 0.52 -24.75
N LEU A 24 2.33 -0.40 -24.40
CA LEU A 24 2.67 -1.56 -23.58
C LEU A 24 2.80 -2.86 -24.36
N TYR A 25 2.07 -3.08 -25.45
CA TYR A 25 2.10 -4.36 -26.15
C TYR A 25 1.82 -4.34 -27.66
N LEU A 26 1.13 -3.33 -28.21
CA LEU A 26 0.81 -3.29 -29.66
C LEU A 26 1.92 -2.66 -30.51
N CYS A 27 2.85 -1.94 -29.93
CA CYS A 27 3.94 -1.31 -30.66
C CYS A 27 4.77 -2.38 -31.42
N PRO A 28 5.00 -2.21 -32.73
CA PRO A 28 5.79 -3.19 -33.51
C PRO A 28 7.18 -3.45 -32.95
N LYS A 29 7.80 -2.44 -32.32
CA LYS A 29 9.11 -2.56 -31.69
C LYS A 29 9.14 -3.41 -30.42
N LEU A 30 7.96 -3.73 -29.84
CA LEU A 30 7.84 -4.62 -28.68
C LEU A 30 7.59 -6.09 -29.09
N THR A 31 7.46 -6.37 -30.38
CA THR A 31 7.15 -7.73 -30.88
C THR A 31 8.16 -8.77 -30.42
N GLU A 32 9.46 -8.48 -30.55
CA GLU A 32 10.54 -9.39 -30.14
C GLU A 32 10.53 -9.65 -28.63
N LEU A 33 10.31 -8.60 -27.82
CA LEU A 33 10.18 -8.73 -26.37
C LEU A 33 9.06 -9.69 -25.99
N TRP A 34 7.87 -9.51 -26.56
CA TRP A 34 6.71 -10.34 -26.22
C TRP A 34 6.79 -11.75 -26.81
N GLN A 35 7.52 -11.95 -27.91
CA GLN A 35 7.79 -13.27 -28.49
C GLN A 35 8.88 -14.04 -27.71
N SER A 36 9.79 -13.35 -27.04
CA SER A 36 10.83 -13.98 -26.24
C SER A 36 10.32 -14.66 -24.96
N VAL A 37 9.07 -14.41 -24.58
CA VAL A 37 8.43 -15.06 -23.43
C VAL A 37 7.65 -16.30 -23.91
N PRO A 38 8.14 -17.53 -23.67
CA PRO A 38 7.63 -18.77 -24.29
C PRO A 38 6.15 -19.04 -24.01
N LEU A 39 5.61 -18.50 -22.91
CA LEU A 39 4.26 -18.76 -22.43
C LEU A 39 3.21 -17.80 -23.00
N TRP A 40 3.61 -16.75 -23.73
CA TRP A 40 2.67 -15.74 -24.19
C TRP A 40 2.48 -15.77 -25.70
N ASN A 41 1.31 -16.24 -26.13
CA ASN A 41 0.95 -16.20 -27.54
C ASN A 41 0.64 -14.76 -27.95
N HIS A 42 1.66 -14.08 -28.52
CA HIS A 42 1.58 -12.70 -28.97
C HIS A 42 0.43 -12.44 -29.94
N SER A 43 0.06 -13.41 -30.78
CA SER A 43 -1.05 -13.29 -31.70
C SER A 43 -2.40 -13.18 -30.98
N LYS A 44 -2.60 -13.94 -29.90
CA LYS A 44 -3.81 -13.80 -29.06
C LYS A 44 -3.85 -12.47 -28.32
N LEU A 45 -2.70 -12.01 -27.84
CA LEU A 45 -2.62 -10.72 -27.10
C LEU A 45 -2.97 -9.54 -28.02
N LYS A 46 -2.61 -9.59 -29.31
CA LYS A 46 -2.95 -8.57 -30.30
C LYS A 46 -4.45 -8.50 -30.61
N GLN A 47 -5.20 -9.55 -30.36
CA GLN A 47 -6.66 -9.62 -30.62
C GLN A 47 -7.50 -9.03 -29.46
N CYS A 48 -6.90 -8.73 -28.32
CA CYS A 48 -7.61 -8.12 -27.20
C CYS A 48 -8.05 -6.71 -27.56
N ALA A 49 -9.35 -6.43 -27.39
CA ALA A 49 -9.93 -5.15 -27.74
C ALA A 49 -9.51 -4.00 -26.84
N ASN A 50 -9.14 -4.32 -25.59
CA ASN A 50 -8.72 -3.35 -24.58
C ASN A 50 -7.80 -4.01 -23.54
N PHE A 51 -7.20 -3.18 -22.66
CA PHE A 51 -6.29 -3.64 -21.63
C PHE A 51 -6.93 -4.59 -20.62
N LEU A 52 -8.22 -4.44 -20.33
CA LEU A 52 -8.95 -5.33 -19.44
C LEU A 52 -9.10 -6.74 -20.03
N ASP A 53 -9.39 -6.83 -21.32
CA ASP A 53 -9.49 -8.10 -22.03
C ASP A 53 -8.11 -8.80 -22.10
N LEU A 54 -7.04 -8.02 -22.28
CA LEU A 54 -5.67 -8.51 -22.19
C LEU A 54 -5.40 -9.14 -20.81
N LEU A 55 -5.75 -8.46 -19.72
CA LEU A 55 -5.60 -8.99 -18.37
C LEU A 55 -6.42 -10.28 -18.18
N LYS A 56 -7.67 -10.32 -18.63
CA LYS A 56 -8.49 -11.55 -18.58
C LYS A 56 -7.80 -12.71 -19.29
N CYS A 57 -7.22 -12.49 -20.48
CA CYS A 57 -6.45 -13.51 -21.21
C CYS A 57 -5.22 -14.00 -20.41
N ILE A 58 -4.49 -13.08 -19.77
CA ILE A 58 -3.33 -13.41 -18.95
C ILE A 58 -3.72 -14.27 -17.73
N PHE A 59 -4.83 -13.94 -17.07
CA PHE A 59 -5.31 -14.69 -15.90
C PHE A 59 -5.98 -16.03 -16.26
N ALA A 60 -6.63 -16.12 -17.42
CA ALA A 60 -7.36 -17.33 -17.84
C ALA A 60 -6.42 -18.47 -18.31
N ASP A 61 -5.29 -18.15 -18.92
CA ASP A 61 -4.39 -19.12 -19.57
C ASP A 61 -3.33 -19.72 -18.61
N ASN A 62 -3.52 -19.67 -17.30
CA ASN A 62 -2.56 -20.17 -16.29
C ASN A 62 -1.14 -19.58 -16.41
N ARG A 63 -1.01 -18.39 -16.95
CA ARG A 63 0.24 -17.66 -17.16
C ARG A 63 0.64 -16.97 -15.88
N ASP A 64 1.92 -16.71 -15.69
CA ASP A 64 2.37 -15.98 -14.50
C ASP A 64 2.05 -14.47 -14.63
N PRO A 65 0.97 -13.98 -13.97
CA PRO A 65 0.59 -12.58 -14.04
C PRO A 65 1.62 -11.67 -13.36
N ARG A 66 2.48 -12.21 -12.49
CA ARG A 66 3.52 -11.45 -11.79
C ARG A 66 4.62 -11.05 -12.77
N LEU A 67 5.08 -12.00 -13.62
CA LEU A 67 6.06 -11.71 -14.65
C LEU A 67 5.50 -10.70 -15.67
N PHE A 68 4.24 -10.86 -16.10
CA PHE A 68 3.58 -9.89 -16.97
C PHE A 68 3.59 -8.49 -16.37
N SER A 69 3.19 -8.36 -15.10
CA SER A 69 3.15 -7.08 -14.39
C SER A 69 4.53 -6.43 -14.28
N MET A 70 5.58 -7.23 -14.02
CA MET A 70 6.96 -6.74 -13.96
C MET A 70 7.46 -6.24 -15.31
N VAL A 71 7.14 -6.94 -16.41
CA VAL A 71 7.51 -6.52 -17.77
C VAL A 71 6.79 -5.23 -18.16
N VAL A 72 5.46 -5.14 -17.92
CA VAL A 72 4.67 -3.93 -18.18
C VAL A 72 5.21 -2.73 -17.38
N TRP A 73 5.54 -2.94 -16.10
CA TRP A 73 6.14 -1.91 -15.25
C TRP A 73 7.52 -1.46 -15.76
N ALA A 74 8.36 -2.40 -16.20
CA ALA A 74 9.69 -2.09 -16.74
C ALA A 74 9.60 -1.32 -18.07
N LEU A 75 8.64 -1.67 -18.94
CA LEU A 75 8.35 -0.93 -20.17
C LEU A 75 7.91 0.49 -19.89
N TRP A 76 6.99 0.66 -18.94
CA TRP A 76 6.50 1.98 -18.54
C TRP A 76 7.60 2.86 -17.96
N ASN A 77 8.46 2.30 -17.08
CA ASN A 77 9.61 3.00 -16.52
C ASN A 77 10.63 3.41 -17.59
N ARG A 78 10.97 2.46 -18.49
CA ARG A 78 11.87 2.75 -19.60
C ARG A 78 11.37 3.94 -20.43
N ARG A 79 10.10 3.92 -20.78
CA ARG A 79 9.46 4.99 -21.52
C ARG A 79 9.53 6.34 -20.81
N ASN A 80 9.19 6.36 -19.52
CA ASN A 80 9.28 7.58 -18.73
C ASN A 80 10.72 8.10 -18.63
N ASN A 81 11.70 7.21 -18.49
CA ASN A 81 13.10 7.61 -18.49
C ASN A 81 13.52 8.26 -19.80
N ILE A 82 13.13 7.69 -20.95
CA ILE A 82 13.40 8.30 -22.26
C ILE A 82 12.78 9.71 -22.36
N ARG A 83 11.51 9.86 -21.95
CA ARG A 83 10.81 11.16 -21.97
C ARG A 83 11.40 12.19 -21.02
N LEU A 84 12.03 11.73 -19.95
CA LEU A 84 12.72 12.59 -18.97
C LEU A 84 14.20 12.78 -19.28
N TYR A 85 14.67 12.32 -20.45
CA TYR A 85 16.09 12.35 -20.86
C TYR A 85 17.02 11.67 -19.85
N LYS A 86 16.55 10.59 -19.20
CA LYS A 86 17.32 9.73 -18.30
C LYS A 86 17.82 8.50 -19.03
N GLU A 87 18.84 7.85 -18.47
CA GLU A 87 19.29 6.55 -18.97
C GLU A 87 18.14 5.54 -18.95
N ALA A 88 17.96 4.82 -20.05
CA ALA A 88 16.91 3.83 -20.21
C ALA A 88 17.54 2.49 -20.65
N ILE A 89 17.07 1.42 -20.04
CA ILE A 89 17.53 0.06 -20.30
C ILE A 89 17.21 -0.34 -21.74
N ALA A 90 18.11 -1.10 -22.38
CA ALA A 90 17.89 -1.64 -23.71
C ALA A 90 16.68 -2.62 -23.71
N LEU A 91 15.88 -2.62 -24.79
CA LEU A 91 14.70 -3.49 -24.89
C LEU A 91 15.03 -4.97 -24.69
N GLY A 92 16.16 -5.45 -25.23
CA GLY A 92 16.59 -6.84 -25.09
C GLY A 92 16.94 -7.26 -23.65
N GLN A 93 17.21 -6.32 -22.75
CA GLN A 93 17.53 -6.58 -21.34
C GLN A 93 16.30 -6.51 -20.41
N LEU A 94 15.16 -6.00 -20.92
CA LEU A 94 13.97 -5.76 -20.10
C LEU A 94 13.39 -7.03 -19.49
N LEU A 95 13.32 -8.11 -20.27
CA LEU A 95 12.77 -9.38 -19.79
C LEU A 95 13.65 -9.97 -18.69
N GLN A 96 14.96 -9.97 -18.90
CA GLN A 96 15.92 -10.46 -17.91
C GLN A 96 15.81 -9.65 -16.61
N GLN A 97 15.78 -8.32 -16.69
CA GLN A 97 15.61 -7.47 -15.51
C GLN A 97 14.28 -7.70 -14.80
N ALA A 98 13.17 -7.90 -15.55
CA ALA A 98 11.88 -8.23 -14.96
C ALA A 98 11.91 -9.57 -14.22
N GLN A 99 12.60 -10.57 -14.77
CA GLN A 99 12.79 -11.87 -14.13
C GLN A 99 13.67 -11.80 -12.89
N GLU A 100 14.79 -11.08 -12.94
CA GLU A 100 15.67 -10.85 -11.79
C GLU A 100 14.93 -10.19 -10.64
N ARG A 101 14.19 -9.12 -10.91
CA ARG A 101 13.35 -8.45 -9.91
C ARG A 101 12.24 -9.34 -9.36
N LEU A 102 11.64 -10.15 -10.19
CA LEU A 102 10.64 -11.11 -9.73
C LEU A 102 11.26 -12.17 -8.82
N GLN A 103 12.48 -12.62 -9.11
CA GLN A 103 13.24 -13.54 -8.26
C GLN A 103 13.62 -12.87 -6.94
N GLU A 104 14.16 -11.64 -6.94
CA GLU A 104 14.43 -10.87 -5.73
C GLU A 104 13.18 -10.72 -4.86
N PHE A 105 12.05 -10.39 -5.48
CA PHE A 105 10.76 -10.29 -4.80
C PHE A 105 10.31 -11.63 -4.21
N SER A 106 10.57 -12.74 -4.91
CA SER A 106 10.20 -14.09 -4.48
C SER A 106 11.11 -14.62 -3.37
N VAL A 107 12.41 -14.27 -3.39
CA VAL A 107 13.37 -14.64 -2.33
C VAL A 107 13.12 -13.85 -1.05
N GLN A 108 12.62 -12.62 -1.16
CA GLN A 108 12.24 -11.81 0.02
C GLN A 108 10.88 -12.22 0.62
N GLN A 109 10.09 -13.02 -0.08
CA GLN A 109 8.95 -13.70 0.51
C GLN A 109 9.47 -15.05 1.05
N PRO A 110 9.40 -15.31 2.37
CA PRO A 110 9.71 -16.64 2.87
C PRO A 110 8.85 -17.65 2.11
N SER A 111 9.49 -18.67 1.52
CA SER A 111 8.85 -19.74 0.78
C SER A 111 8.09 -20.67 1.74
N THR A 112 7.01 -20.18 2.24
CA THR A 112 5.87 -20.96 2.66
C THR A 112 4.68 -20.36 1.92
N LEU A 113 4.31 -20.96 0.79
CA LEU A 113 2.92 -20.96 0.43
C LEU A 113 2.19 -21.52 1.66
N PRO A 114 1.46 -20.71 2.44
CA PRO A 114 0.49 -21.31 3.31
C PRO A 114 -0.48 -21.98 2.35
N THR A 115 -0.60 -23.31 2.45
CA THR A 115 -1.85 -23.99 2.13
C THR A 115 -2.97 -23.00 2.40
N ARG A 116 -3.86 -22.84 1.44
CA ARG A 116 -5.07 -22.01 1.51
C ARG A 116 -5.90 -22.34 2.76
N ASN A 117 -5.34 -22.02 3.90
CA ASN A 117 -6.14 -21.72 5.07
C ASN A 117 -6.51 -20.26 4.89
N ASN A 118 -7.78 -19.99 4.67
CA ASN A 118 -8.41 -18.67 4.71
C ASN A 118 -8.27 -18.04 6.11
N ILE A 119 -7.03 -17.91 6.61
CA ILE A 119 -6.71 -17.37 7.92
C ILE A 119 -6.28 -15.92 7.69
N ALA A 120 -7.20 -15.02 8.04
CA ALA A 120 -7.01 -13.63 8.42
C ALA A 120 -6.59 -12.67 7.30
N MET A 121 -7.38 -12.54 6.25
CA MET A 121 -7.47 -11.27 5.54
C MET A 121 -8.31 -10.23 6.33
N SER A 122 -9.00 -10.63 7.41
CA SER A 122 -9.76 -9.80 8.33
C SER A 122 -8.93 -9.46 9.58
N TRP A 123 -9.35 -8.41 10.28
CA TRP A 123 -8.79 -8.09 11.59
C TRP A 123 -9.00 -9.24 12.59
N GLN A 124 -8.03 -9.47 13.46
CA GLN A 124 -8.11 -10.48 14.51
C GLN A 124 -7.95 -9.82 15.88
N PRO A 125 -8.69 -10.23 16.92
CA PRO A 125 -8.54 -9.67 18.26
C PRO A 125 -7.16 -10.00 18.84
N PRO A 126 -6.65 -9.18 19.75
CA PRO A 126 -5.40 -9.48 20.49
C PRO A 126 -5.63 -10.59 21.54
N ALA A 127 -4.54 -11.06 22.14
CA ALA A 127 -4.61 -11.90 23.33
C ALA A 127 -5.25 -11.12 24.50
N ARG A 128 -5.75 -11.86 25.48
CA ARG A 128 -6.39 -11.31 26.68
C ARG A 128 -5.48 -10.28 27.38
N SER A 129 -6.05 -9.20 27.85
CA SER A 129 -5.36 -8.06 28.49
C SER A 129 -4.51 -7.20 27.54
N TRP A 130 -4.55 -7.44 26.23
CA TRP A 130 -3.91 -6.59 25.24
C TRP A 130 -4.94 -5.79 24.47
N TYR A 131 -4.52 -4.62 23.98
CA TYR A 131 -5.33 -3.78 23.11
C TYR A 131 -4.64 -3.65 21.75
N LYS A 132 -5.41 -3.76 20.68
CA LYS A 132 -4.94 -3.43 19.33
C LYS A 132 -5.26 -2.00 19.00
N VAL A 133 -4.23 -1.27 18.59
CA VAL A 133 -4.30 0.12 18.17
C VAL A 133 -4.02 0.15 16.67
N ASN A 134 -5.08 0.14 15.87
CA ASN A 134 -4.98 0.24 14.42
C ASN A 134 -4.91 1.71 14.02
N PHE A 135 -3.97 2.05 13.14
CA PHE A 135 -3.78 3.41 12.63
C PHE A 135 -3.59 3.42 11.12
N ASP A 136 -3.97 4.54 10.51
CA ASP A 136 -3.81 4.80 9.07
C ASP A 136 -3.72 6.31 8.81
N GLY A 137 -3.09 6.69 7.70
CA GLY A 137 -2.95 8.05 7.24
C GLY A 137 -3.45 8.23 5.80
N ALA A 138 -4.16 9.32 5.53
CA ALA A 138 -4.67 9.64 4.20
C ALA A 138 -4.27 11.06 3.76
N LEU A 139 -3.77 11.20 2.54
CA LEU A 139 -3.42 12.49 1.94
C LEU A 139 -4.60 13.06 1.14
N PHE A 140 -4.83 14.36 1.29
CA PHE A 140 -5.81 15.14 0.56
C PHE A 140 -5.12 16.34 -0.09
N GLU A 141 -4.40 16.11 -1.17
CA GLU A 141 -3.58 17.11 -1.86
C GLU A 141 -4.39 18.34 -2.29
N LYS A 142 -5.63 18.14 -2.75
CA LYS A 142 -6.54 19.23 -3.16
C LYS A 142 -6.92 20.15 -1.99
N ASP A 143 -7.05 19.58 -0.80
CA ASP A 143 -7.43 20.30 0.43
C ASP A 143 -6.19 20.75 1.24
N GLN A 144 -4.97 20.52 0.71
CA GLN A 144 -3.68 20.82 1.34
C GLN A 144 -3.60 20.31 2.79
N CYS A 145 -4.09 19.09 3.02
CA CYS A 145 -4.07 18.48 4.33
C CYS A 145 -3.88 16.96 4.26
N ALA A 146 -3.61 16.36 5.40
CA ALA A 146 -3.72 14.93 5.61
C ALA A 146 -4.66 14.65 6.79
N ARG A 147 -5.06 13.40 6.94
CA ARG A 147 -5.87 12.95 8.06
C ARG A 147 -5.33 11.65 8.62
N ILE A 148 -5.49 11.53 9.91
CA ILE A 148 -5.12 10.36 10.70
C ILE A 148 -6.40 9.70 11.19
N GLY A 149 -6.48 8.38 11.08
CA GLY A 149 -7.53 7.56 11.67
C GLY A 149 -6.92 6.56 12.65
N VAL A 150 -7.50 6.45 13.84
CA VAL A 150 -7.09 5.47 14.86
C VAL A 150 -8.32 4.80 15.44
N VAL A 151 -8.26 3.49 15.65
CA VAL A 151 -9.24 2.72 16.41
C VAL A 151 -8.54 1.80 17.39
N ILE A 152 -9.00 1.76 18.62
CA ILE A 152 -8.48 0.93 19.70
C ILE A 152 -9.53 -0.09 20.09
N ARG A 153 -9.16 -1.38 20.06
CA ARG A 153 -10.07 -2.50 20.32
C ARG A 153 -9.44 -3.48 21.33
N ASN A 154 -10.30 -4.05 22.17
CA ASN A 154 -9.91 -5.06 23.15
C ASN A 154 -9.88 -6.48 22.54
N ASP A 155 -9.63 -7.48 23.39
CA ASP A 155 -9.61 -8.91 23.05
C ASP A 155 -10.98 -9.49 22.64
N GLN A 156 -12.06 -8.78 22.87
CA GLN A 156 -13.42 -9.13 22.41
C GLN A 156 -13.77 -8.40 21.08
N GLY A 157 -12.90 -7.56 20.55
CA GLY A 157 -13.15 -6.74 19.37
C GLY A 157 -13.97 -5.48 19.67
N LEU A 158 -14.32 -5.21 20.92
CA LEU A 158 -15.06 -4.02 21.31
C LEU A 158 -14.15 -2.77 21.15
N VAL A 159 -14.73 -1.71 20.62
CA VAL A 159 -14.05 -0.42 20.49
C VAL A 159 -13.92 0.22 21.86
N MET A 160 -12.72 0.56 22.28
CA MET A 160 -12.44 1.35 23.47
C MET A 160 -12.48 2.83 23.19
N ALA A 161 -11.90 3.23 22.04
CA ALA A 161 -11.95 4.58 21.53
C ALA A 161 -11.58 4.61 20.05
N SER A 162 -12.00 5.68 19.36
CA SER A 162 -11.57 5.96 17.99
C SER A 162 -11.37 7.44 17.77
N LEU A 163 -10.53 7.82 16.81
CA LEU A 163 -10.31 9.21 16.43
C LEU A 163 -10.16 9.40 14.93
N SER A 164 -10.52 10.60 14.49
CA SER A 164 -10.16 11.16 13.19
C SER A 164 -9.57 12.56 13.41
N GLN A 165 -8.36 12.80 12.92
CA GLN A 165 -7.64 14.05 13.09
C GLN A 165 -7.14 14.59 11.76
N ARG A 166 -7.38 15.89 11.50
CA ARG A 166 -6.78 16.62 10.39
C ARG A 166 -5.43 17.17 10.81
N ILE A 167 -4.42 17.03 9.94
CA ILE A 167 -3.08 17.58 10.11
C ILE A 167 -2.66 18.36 8.86
N PRO A 168 -1.67 19.25 8.93
CA PRO A 168 -1.04 19.83 7.75
C PRO A 168 -0.55 18.76 6.79
N LEU A 169 -0.50 19.06 5.48
CA LEU A 169 -0.08 18.12 4.46
C LEU A 169 1.41 17.77 4.62
N PRO A 170 1.77 16.51 4.92
CA PRO A 170 3.16 16.05 4.91
C PRO A 170 3.71 15.91 3.49
N PHE A 171 5.04 15.83 3.36
CA PHE A 171 5.69 15.72 2.05
C PHE A 171 5.50 14.37 1.37
N THR A 172 5.33 13.29 2.14
CA THR A 172 5.27 11.92 1.61
C THR A 172 4.19 11.07 2.29
N VAL A 173 3.74 10.02 1.58
CA VAL A 173 2.78 9.04 2.13
C VAL A 173 3.35 8.35 3.38
N ILE A 174 4.63 7.99 3.37
CA ILE A 174 5.24 7.30 4.52
C ILE A 174 5.33 8.22 5.75
N GLU A 175 5.46 9.52 5.55
CA GLU A 175 5.47 10.49 6.63
C GLU A 175 4.11 10.62 7.30
N VAL A 176 3.00 10.62 6.53
CA VAL A 176 1.65 10.63 7.13
C VAL A 176 1.38 9.34 7.90
N GLU A 177 1.85 8.19 7.42
CA GLU A 177 1.77 6.93 8.14
C GLU A 177 2.56 6.96 9.47
N ALA A 178 3.76 7.54 9.47
CA ALA A 178 4.57 7.70 10.68
C ALA A 178 3.93 8.65 11.69
N LEU A 179 3.34 9.76 11.23
CA LEU A 179 2.56 10.69 12.06
C LEU A 179 1.29 10.03 12.62
N ALA A 180 0.65 9.14 11.84
CA ALA A 180 -0.49 8.35 12.32
C ALA A 180 -0.07 7.38 13.44
N ALA A 181 1.07 6.70 13.29
CA ALA A 181 1.63 5.85 14.35
C ALA A 181 1.94 6.64 15.61
N ARG A 182 2.54 7.83 15.50
CA ARG A 182 2.82 8.73 16.61
C ARG A 182 1.53 9.12 17.33
N ARG A 183 0.53 9.60 16.59
CA ARG A 183 -0.75 10.00 17.19
C ARG A 183 -1.49 8.84 17.85
N ALA A 184 -1.36 7.64 17.28
CA ALA A 184 -1.95 6.43 17.83
C ALA A 184 -1.35 6.07 19.20
N ILE A 185 -0.03 6.22 19.39
CA ILE A 185 0.64 6.04 20.68
C ILE A 185 0.17 7.09 21.69
N GLU A 186 0.15 8.36 21.31
CA GLU A 186 -0.35 9.44 22.15
C GLU A 186 -1.78 9.14 22.63
N PHE A 187 -2.65 8.73 21.71
CA PHE A 187 -4.04 8.43 22.01
C PHE A 187 -4.22 7.23 22.92
N ALA A 188 -3.46 6.16 22.71
CA ALA A 188 -3.49 4.99 23.59
C ALA A 188 -3.01 5.31 25.02
N ALA A 189 -2.02 6.20 25.14
CA ALA A 189 -1.55 6.71 26.43
C ALA A 189 -2.59 7.63 27.11
N GLU A 190 -3.24 8.52 26.35
CA GLU A 190 -4.31 9.42 26.83
C GLU A 190 -5.47 8.67 27.48
N ILE A 191 -5.81 7.47 26.97
CA ILE A 191 -6.87 6.62 27.54
C ILE A 191 -6.35 5.61 28.60
N GLY A 192 -5.06 5.67 28.96
CA GLY A 192 -4.50 4.95 30.10
C GLY A 192 -4.28 3.46 29.87
N LEU A 193 -3.88 3.03 28.67
CA LEU A 193 -3.59 1.63 28.37
C LEU A 193 -2.15 1.25 28.78
N ASP A 194 -1.97 0.03 29.30
CA ASP A 194 -0.66 -0.48 29.74
C ASP A 194 0.00 -1.42 28.71
N GLY A 195 -0.80 -2.19 27.95
CA GLY A 195 -0.32 -3.19 27.01
C GLY A 195 -0.96 -3.01 25.63
N VAL A 196 -0.16 -2.69 24.59
CA VAL A 196 -0.68 -2.33 23.27
C VAL A 196 0.05 -3.03 22.11
N ILE A 197 -0.71 -3.42 21.10
CA ILE A 197 -0.19 -3.84 19.79
C ILE A 197 -0.54 -2.75 18.78
N MET A 198 0.48 -2.03 18.34
CA MET A 198 0.35 -0.99 17.32
C MET A 198 0.30 -1.64 15.93
N GLU A 199 -0.83 -1.55 15.23
CA GLU A 199 -1.02 -2.16 13.92
C GLU A 199 -1.22 -1.12 12.81
N GLY A 200 -0.41 -1.24 11.74
CA GLY A 200 -0.54 -0.46 10.51
C GLY A 200 -0.33 -1.31 9.26
N ASP A 201 -0.82 -0.86 8.11
CA ASP A 201 -0.70 -1.57 6.83
C ASP A 201 0.56 -1.18 6.02
N SER A 202 1.34 -0.21 6.48
CA SER A 202 2.63 0.15 5.90
C SER A 202 3.74 -0.79 6.39
N LYS A 203 4.03 -1.83 5.60
CA LYS A 203 5.09 -2.80 5.93
C LYS A 203 6.46 -2.13 6.13
N VAL A 204 6.77 -1.09 5.34
CA VAL A 204 8.03 -0.34 5.45
C VAL A 204 8.12 0.35 6.80
N LEU A 205 7.06 1.06 7.21
CA LEU A 205 7.02 1.75 8.51
C LEU A 205 7.13 0.74 9.67
N ILE A 206 6.33 -0.31 9.67
CA ILE A 206 6.32 -1.32 10.74
C ILE A 206 7.69 -2.01 10.87
N ASN A 207 8.33 -2.36 9.75
CA ASN A 207 9.68 -2.94 9.80
C ASN A 207 10.70 -1.95 10.37
N THR A 208 10.58 -0.66 10.05
CA THR A 208 11.44 0.39 10.60
C THR A 208 11.20 0.58 12.09
N LEU A 209 9.93 0.58 12.55
CA LEU A 209 9.56 0.67 13.97
C LEU A 209 10.06 -0.54 14.80
N ARG A 210 10.13 -1.74 14.19
CA ARG A 210 10.69 -2.94 14.84
C ARG A 210 12.22 -2.95 14.86
N SER A 211 12.84 -2.21 13.96
CA SER A 211 14.31 -2.21 13.83
C SER A 211 14.95 -1.39 14.94
N LYS A 212 15.99 -1.97 15.57
CA LYS A 212 16.87 -1.23 16.50
C LYS A 212 17.95 -0.41 15.77
N ARG A 213 18.04 -0.52 14.43
CA ARG A 213 19.04 0.21 13.64
C ARG A 213 18.49 1.59 13.27
N GLN A 214 19.36 2.59 13.36
CA GLN A 214 19.02 3.94 12.88
C GLN A 214 18.80 3.89 11.38
N SER A 215 17.63 4.34 10.94
CA SER A 215 17.31 4.55 9.54
C SER A 215 17.79 5.95 9.12
N LEU A 216 18.32 6.08 7.91
CA LEU A 216 18.67 7.38 7.30
C LEU A 216 17.49 8.00 6.53
N ALA A 217 16.30 7.40 6.61
CA ALA A 217 15.10 7.89 5.92
C ALA A 217 14.64 9.25 6.48
N GLN A 218 14.02 10.09 5.66
CA GLN A 218 13.55 11.42 6.04
C GLN A 218 12.58 11.42 7.23
N PHE A 219 11.80 10.34 7.42
CA PHE A 219 10.86 10.16 8.54
C PHE A 219 11.47 9.52 9.80
N SER A 220 12.79 9.32 9.84
CA SER A 220 13.48 8.62 10.96
C SER A 220 13.34 9.31 12.30
N HIS A 221 13.20 10.64 12.30
CA HIS A 221 12.97 11.40 13.53
C HIS A 221 11.61 11.05 14.14
N ILE A 222 10.55 10.91 13.32
CA ILE A 222 9.22 10.52 13.79
C ILE A 222 9.25 9.08 14.31
N VAL A 223 9.95 8.17 13.62
CA VAL A 223 10.10 6.77 14.08
C VAL A 223 10.76 6.71 15.45
N ARG A 224 11.82 7.49 15.68
CA ARG A 224 12.47 7.57 16.99
C ARG A 224 11.55 8.09 18.09
N ASP A 225 10.77 9.12 17.77
CA ASP A 225 9.78 9.67 18.69
C ASP A 225 8.75 8.58 19.05
N VAL A 226 8.22 7.86 18.05
CA VAL A 226 7.28 6.74 18.24
C VAL A 226 7.87 5.64 19.14
N GLN A 227 9.10 5.20 18.87
CA GLN A 227 9.78 4.17 19.67
C GLN A 227 10.04 4.64 21.11
N TYR A 228 10.50 5.89 21.28
CA TYR A 228 10.74 6.48 22.60
C TYR A 228 9.44 6.59 23.40
N MET A 229 8.39 7.15 22.82
CA MET A 229 7.09 7.31 23.47
C MET A 229 6.49 5.97 23.86
N ALA A 230 6.56 4.96 22.97
CA ALA A 230 6.10 3.61 23.28
C ALA A 230 6.80 3.03 24.52
N SER A 231 8.12 3.23 24.65
CA SER A 231 8.90 2.77 25.80
C SER A 231 8.64 3.54 27.10
N GLN A 232 8.13 4.78 27.00
CA GLN A 232 7.81 5.61 28.18
C GLN A 232 6.39 5.39 28.70
N PHE A 233 5.43 5.19 27.77
CA PHE A 233 4.02 5.18 28.13
C PHE A 233 3.47 3.78 28.41
N PHE A 234 4.05 2.72 27.79
CA PHE A 234 3.50 1.38 27.94
C PHE A 234 4.47 0.46 28.67
N ARG A 235 3.91 -0.37 29.54
CA ARG A 235 4.66 -1.46 30.16
C ARG A 235 5.05 -2.54 29.14
N ASP A 236 4.09 -2.88 28.26
CA ASP A 236 4.25 -3.87 27.21
C ASP A 236 3.72 -3.34 25.88
N PHE A 237 4.54 -3.38 24.84
CA PHE A 237 4.12 -2.94 23.50
C PHE A 237 4.75 -3.77 22.38
N ASN A 238 4.07 -3.83 21.26
CA ASN A 238 4.57 -4.45 20.04
C ASN A 238 4.10 -3.67 18.82
N PHE A 239 4.88 -3.70 17.72
CA PHE A 239 4.48 -3.19 16.43
C PHE A 239 4.13 -4.36 15.53
N SER A 240 2.96 -4.35 14.88
CA SER A 240 2.47 -5.42 14.02
C SER A 240 2.05 -4.89 12.66
N HIS A 241 2.42 -5.61 11.61
CA HIS A 241 1.90 -5.33 10.27
C HIS A 241 0.59 -6.09 10.08
N VAL A 242 -0.43 -5.39 9.64
CA VAL A 242 -1.73 -5.96 9.22
C VAL A 242 -1.94 -5.69 7.75
N CYS A 243 -2.59 -6.60 7.02
CA CYS A 243 -2.97 -6.31 5.64
C CYS A 243 -4.06 -5.23 5.59
N ARG A 244 -4.18 -4.53 4.46
CA ARG A 244 -5.15 -3.44 4.28
C ARG A 244 -6.61 -3.85 4.58
N LEU A 245 -6.96 -5.11 4.31
CA LEU A 245 -8.29 -5.64 4.62
C LEU A 245 -8.56 -5.76 6.12
N GLY A 246 -7.52 -5.99 6.95
CA GLY A 246 -7.63 -5.97 8.40
C GLY A 246 -7.45 -4.56 9.02
N ASN A 247 -7.16 -3.52 8.22
CA ASN A 247 -7.00 -2.14 8.68
C ASN A 247 -8.14 -1.20 8.22
N LYS A 248 -9.25 -1.77 7.73
CA LYS A 248 -10.34 -1.01 7.08
C LYS A 248 -10.96 0.06 7.99
N VAL A 249 -11.12 -0.20 9.27
CA VAL A 249 -11.73 0.75 10.20
C VAL A 249 -10.85 1.99 10.35
N ALA A 250 -9.54 1.82 10.63
CA ALA A 250 -8.60 2.94 10.72
C ALA A 250 -8.51 3.69 9.37
N HIS A 251 -8.49 2.97 8.24
CA HIS A 251 -8.53 3.54 6.91
C HIS A 251 -9.78 4.40 6.67
N SER A 252 -10.95 3.91 7.07
CA SER A 252 -12.22 4.66 6.94
C SER A 252 -12.21 5.93 7.79
N LEU A 253 -11.69 5.86 9.02
CA LEU A 253 -11.53 7.01 9.91
C LEU A 253 -10.58 8.07 9.31
N ALA A 254 -9.45 7.65 8.71
CA ALA A 254 -8.50 8.54 8.04
C ALA A 254 -9.12 9.19 6.78
N ARG A 255 -9.95 8.46 6.04
CA ARG A 255 -10.59 8.96 4.81
C ARG A 255 -11.89 9.71 5.02
N ARG A 256 -12.36 9.81 6.24
CA ARG A 256 -13.62 10.45 6.56
C ARG A 256 -13.70 11.89 6.07
N ALA A 257 -14.78 12.23 5.35
CA ALA A 257 -14.94 13.48 4.62
C ALA A 257 -15.37 14.68 5.48
N ASN A 258 -15.42 14.56 6.81
CA ASN A 258 -15.86 15.69 7.65
C ASN A 258 -14.84 16.83 7.63
N LYS A 259 -15.16 17.89 6.88
CA LYS A 259 -14.26 19.02 6.59
C LYS A 259 -14.12 20.02 7.74
N SER A 260 -14.95 19.95 8.78
CA SER A 260 -15.14 21.06 9.73
C SER A 260 -14.38 20.92 11.05
N SER A 261 -13.94 19.73 11.47
CA SER A 261 -13.28 19.55 12.76
C SER A 261 -11.82 19.10 12.61
N GLN A 262 -10.91 19.73 13.38
CA GLN A 262 -9.50 19.35 13.40
C GLN A 262 -9.27 18.00 14.08
N LEU A 263 -10.01 17.71 15.16
CA LEU A 263 -9.94 16.46 15.92
C LEU A 263 -11.34 16.07 16.37
N VAL A 264 -11.71 14.82 16.17
CA VAL A 264 -12.92 14.21 16.75
C VAL A 264 -12.53 12.88 17.36
N VAL A 265 -13.01 12.67 18.59
CA VAL A 265 -12.81 11.43 19.36
C VAL A 265 -14.17 10.84 19.68
N TRP A 266 -14.29 9.52 19.57
CA TRP A 266 -15.43 8.74 20.01
C TRP A 266 -14.95 7.74 21.07
N MET A 267 -15.60 7.76 22.24
CA MET A 267 -15.33 6.79 23.30
C MET A 267 -16.29 5.62 23.15
N GLU A 268 -15.75 4.41 23.25
CA GLU A 268 -16.48 3.14 23.15
C GLU A 268 -17.25 2.93 21.83
N ASP A 269 -16.95 3.75 20.79
CA ASP A 269 -17.70 3.73 19.53
C ASP A 269 -16.83 4.22 18.35
N VAL A 270 -17.41 4.15 17.17
CA VAL A 270 -16.94 4.75 15.92
C VAL A 270 -18.03 5.67 15.34
N PRO A 271 -17.69 6.63 14.47
CA PRO A 271 -18.74 7.43 13.83
C PRO A 271 -19.70 6.57 13.00
N PRO A 272 -20.98 6.96 12.87
CA PRO A 272 -22.02 6.16 12.21
C PRO A 272 -21.68 5.74 10.77
N ASP A 273 -20.94 6.56 10.04
CA ASP A 273 -20.46 6.29 8.68
C ASP A 273 -19.36 5.20 8.61
N VAL A 274 -18.75 4.85 9.73
CA VAL A 274 -17.74 3.79 9.86
C VAL A 274 -18.30 2.53 10.55
N ALA A 275 -19.44 2.63 11.22
CA ALA A 275 -20.04 1.53 11.98
C ALA A 275 -20.26 0.25 11.13
N PHE A 276 -20.68 0.39 9.87
CA PHE A 276 -20.82 -0.75 8.96
C PHE A 276 -19.50 -1.48 8.68
N VAL A 277 -18.40 -0.73 8.56
CA VAL A 277 -17.06 -1.30 8.34
C VAL A 277 -16.61 -2.08 9.59
N LEU A 278 -16.88 -1.54 10.78
CA LEU A 278 -16.60 -2.21 12.05
C LEU A 278 -17.39 -3.53 12.18
N GLN A 279 -18.69 -3.51 11.87
CA GLN A 279 -19.54 -4.72 11.91
C GLN A 279 -19.04 -5.80 10.95
N ALA A 280 -18.58 -5.41 9.76
CA ALA A 280 -18.02 -6.34 8.79
C ALA A 280 -16.71 -7.00 9.29
N ASP A 281 -15.89 -6.27 10.04
CA ASP A 281 -14.69 -6.83 10.69
C ASP A 281 -15.09 -7.85 11.78
N LEU A 282 -16.08 -7.52 12.61
CA LEU A 282 -16.57 -8.39 13.70
C LEU A 282 -17.29 -9.64 13.18
N GLY A 283 -18.08 -9.52 12.12
CA GLY A 283 -18.77 -10.64 11.46
C GLY A 283 -17.81 -11.63 10.77
N SER A 284 -16.54 -11.32 10.68
CA SER A 284 -15.47 -12.19 10.17
C SER A 284 -14.71 -12.93 11.27
N LEU A 285 -15.06 -12.71 12.52
CA LEU A 285 -14.45 -13.41 13.67
C LEU A 285 -15.07 -14.82 13.79
N PRO A 286 -14.26 -15.84 14.12
CA PRO A 286 -14.70 -17.23 14.27
C PRO A 286 -15.65 -17.42 15.45
#